data_28c1c4ff499edab1754db679f2a76335
#
_entry.id   28c1c4ff499edab1754db679f2a76335
#
_cell.length_a   1.000
_cell.length_b   1.000
_cell.length_c   1.000
_cell.angle_alpha   90.00
_cell.angle_beta   90.00
_cell.angle_gamma   90.00
#
_symmetry.space_group_name_H-M   'P 1'
#
loop_
_entity.id
_entity.type
_entity.pdbx_description
1 polymer ?
#
loop_
_entity_poly.entity_id
_entity_poly.type
_entity_poly.pdbx_seq_one_letter_code
_entity_poly.pdbx_strand_id
1 'polypeptide(L)'
;MSRIEIETYTAAWKFNRTKTLQSLEQVEKLPNPSTILGWRPGAGRAHCAWQWMHIAVTEELFATSRLFGQEPGLRPFIERFRGGSTPDDEIPDFVALRESLEVSRSHLLKSIEIFNDEDLNMIPDPIKDRGWSLRTVMQVLAWHESHHQGQIHLTLNLWKNRL
;
A
#
# COMPACT_ATOMS: atom_id res chain seq x y z
N MET A 1 0.06 -27.47 11.00
CA MET A 1 -0.69 -26.97 9.82
C MET A 1 0.31 -26.31 8.89
N SER A 2 0.16 -26.54 7.56
CA SER A 2 1.07 -25.94 6.56
C SER A 2 0.84 -24.44 6.43
N ARG A 3 1.91 -23.68 6.17
CA ARG A 3 1.89 -22.24 5.86
C ARG A 3 2.74 -21.90 4.63
N ILE A 4 3.11 -22.88 3.84
CA ILE A 4 4.03 -22.72 2.70
C ILE A 4 3.51 -21.71 1.68
N GLU A 5 2.22 -21.78 1.38
CA GLU A 5 1.61 -20.86 0.41
C GLU A 5 1.46 -19.44 1.00
N ILE A 6 1.00 -19.32 2.24
CA ILE A 6 0.95 -18.03 2.96
C ILE A 6 2.35 -17.40 3.05
N GLU A 7 3.37 -18.18 3.37
CA GLU A 7 4.76 -17.71 3.45
C GLU A 7 5.28 -17.23 2.08
N THR A 8 4.86 -17.88 0.99
CA THR A 8 5.20 -17.44 -0.38
C THR A 8 4.63 -16.05 -0.66
N TYR A 9 3.37 -15.79 -0.33
CA TYR A 9 2.77 -14.46 -0.49
C TYR A 9 3.43 -13.43 0.41
N THR A 10 3.65 -13.75 1.68
CA THR A 10 4.27 -12.80 2.61
C THR A 10 5.72 -12.50 2.26
N ALA A 11 6.46 -13.43 1.68
CA ALA A 11 7.80 -13.20 1.13
C ALA A 11 7.74 -12.21 -0.05
N ALA A 12 6.78 -12.37 -0.97
CA ALA A 12 6.56 -11.45 -2.07
C ALA A 12 6.21 -10.03 -1.56
N TRP A 13 5.36 -9.93 -0.53
CA TRP A 13 5.03 -8.64 0.09
C TRP A 13 6.24 -7.95 0.73
N LYS A 14 7.09 -8.71 1.43
CA LYS A 14 8.34 -8.18 2.01
C LYS A 14 9.29 -7.67 0.93
N PHE A 15 9.43 -8.42 -0.15
CA PHE A 15 10.24 -8.00 -1.30
C PHE A 15 9.70 -6.69 -1.92
N ASN A 16 8.39 -6.62 -2.19
CA ASN A 16 7.75 -5.42 -2.74
C ASN A 16 7.98 -4.20 -1.83
N ARG A 17 7.79 -4.35 -0.51
CA ARG A 17 8.01 -3.27 0.45
C ARG A 17 9.46 -2.78 0.45
N THR A 18 10.42 -3.69 0.34
CA THR A 18 11.83 -3.30 0.19
C THR A 18 12.01 -2.39 -1.02
N LYS A 19 11.38 -2.70 -2.16
CA LYS A 19 11.45 -1.86 -3.36
C LYS A 19 10.74 -0.53 -3.19
N THR A 20 9.59 -0.52 -2.52
CA THR A 20 8.84 0.70 -2.20
C THR A 20 9.68 1.65 -1.34
N LEU A 21 10.28 1.17 -0.25
CA LEU A 21 11.12 1.98 0.63
C LEU A 21 12.39 2.46 -0.06
N GLN A 22 13.01 1.65 -0.90
CA GLN A 22 14.17 2.06 -1.72
C GLN A 22 13.79 3.20 -2.67
N SER A 23 12.62 3.15 -3.32
CA SER A 23 12.19 4.21 -4.21
C SER A 23 11.86 5.51 -3.45
N LEU A 24 11.27 5.41 -2.27
CA LEU A 24 11.02 6.55 -1.38
C LEU A 24 12.35 7.23 -0.97
N GLU A 25 13.32 6.42 -0.52
CA GLU A 25 14.65 6.89 -0.15
C GLU A 25 15.42 7.55 -1.33
N GLN A 26 15.27 6.99 -2.53
CA GLN A 26 15.86 7.58 -3.73
C GLN A 26 15.29 8.98 -4.03
N VAL A 27 13.98 9.17 -3.88
CA VAL A 27 13.34 10.47 -4.09
C VAL A 27 13.76 11.47 -3.01
N GLU A 28 13.86 11.04 -1.75
CA GLU A 28 14.29 11.87 -0.64
C GLU A 28 15.71 12.48 -0.84
N LYS A 29 16.58 11.76 -1.56
CA LYS A 29 17.94 12.21 -1.89
C LYS A 29 18.04 13.12 -3.12
N LEU A 30 16.94 13.33 -3.85
CA LEU A 30 16.95 14.19 -5.04
C LEU A 30 16.90 15.69 -4.65
N PRO A 31 17.33 16.60 -5.54
CA PRO A 31 17.11 18.04 -5.34
C PRO A 31 15.62 18.37 -5.26
N ASN A 32 15.24 19.18 -4.27
CA ASN A 32 13.85 19.61 -4.04
C ASN A 32 12.84 18.45 -3.90
N PRO A 33 13.09 17.48 -3.00
CA PRO A 33 12.32 16.24 -2.94
C PRO A 33 10.84 16.49 -2.61
N SER A 34 10.51 17.49 -1.80
CA SER A 34 9.12 17.85 -1.47
C SER A 34 8.31 18.26 -2.70
N THR A 35 8.94 18.95 -3.66
CA THR A 35 8.27 19.29 -4.93
C THR A 35 7.94 18.04 -5.74
N ILE A 36 8.81 17.02 -5.70
CA ILE A 36 8.61 15.75 -6.41
C ILE A 36 7.44 14.99 -5.79
N LEU A 37 7.32 14.99 -4.45
CA LEU A 37 6.24 14.30 -3.74
C LEU A 37 4.85 14.74 -4.22
N GLY A 38 4.65 16.04 -4.40
CA GLY A 38 3.36 16.62 -4.78
C GLY A 38 3.16 16.80 -6.29
N TRP A 39 4.18 16.55 -7.10
CA TRP A 39 4.06 16.74 -8.55
C TRP A 39 3.11 15.72 -9.20
N ARG A 40 2.26 16.21 -10.10
CA ARG A 40 1.27 15.42 -10.85
C ARG A 40 1.64 15.35 -12.32
N PRO A 41 1.56 14.18 -12.96
CA PRO A 41 1.83 14.03 -14.41
C PRO A 41 0.72 14.60 -15.29
N GLY A 42 -0.35 15.12 -14.72
CA GLY A 42 -1.47 15.73 -15.41
C GLY A 42 -2.62 16.07 -14.45
N ALA A 43 -3.59 16.82 -14.92
CA ALA A 43 -4.77 17.21 -14.15
C ALA A 43 -5.52 15.97 -13.62
N GLY A 44 -5.89 15.98 -12.34
CA GLY A 44 -6.62 14.88 -11.70
C GLY A 44 -5.80 13.60 -11.49
N ARG A 45 -4.50 13.59 -11.80
CA ARG A 45 -3.64 12.43 -11.55
C ARG A 45 -3.07 12.46 -10.15
N ALA A 46 -2.83 11.27 -9.60
CA ALA A 46 -2.20 11.12 -8.29
C ALA A 46 -0.71 11.49 -8.36
N HIS A 47 -0.23 12.19 -7.34
CA HIS A 47 1.19 12.44 -7.10
C HIS A 47 1.84 11.27 -6.36
N CYS A 48 3.18 11.24 -6.29
CA CYS A 48 3.92 10.13 -5.68
C CYS A 48 3.54 9.89 -4.21
N ALA A 49 3.39 10.96 -3.41
CA ALA A 49 3.02 10.84 -2.01
C ALA A 49 1.64 10.19 -1.83
N TRP A 50 0.66 10.50 -2.70
CA TRP A 50 -0.64 9.83 -2.66
C TRP A 50 -0.49 8.32 -2.94
N GLN A 51 0.33 7.94 -3.91
CA GLN A 51 0.53 6.54 -4.26
C GLN A 51 1.13 5.75 -3.08
N TRP A 52 2.17 6.28 -2.43
CA TRP A 52 2.78 5.62 -1.27
C TRP A 52 1.82 5.54 -0.09
N MET A 53 1.13 6.62 0.23
CA MET A 53 0.16 6.61 1.34
C MET A 53 -1.02 5.69 1.04
N HIS A 54 -1.48 5.61 -0.22
CA HIS A 54 -2.54 4.71 -0.64
C HIS A 54 -2.14 3.22 -0.47
N ILE A 55 -0.88 2.87 -0.73
CA ILE A 55 -0.35 1.53 -0.42
C ILE A 55 -0.51 1.25 1.08
N ALA A 56 -0.03 2.16 1.95
CA ALA A 56 -0.11 1.99 3.40
C ALA A 56 -1.54 1.89 3.91
N VAL A 57 -2.42 2.81 3.49
CA VAL A 57 -3.84 2.82 3.87
C VAL A 57 -4.56 1.56 3.41
N THR A 58 -4.28 1.07 2.21
CA THR A 58 -4.90 -0.15 1.70
C THR A 58 -4.51 -1.37 2.54
N GLU A 59 -3.24 -1.50 2.90
CA GLU A 59 -2.79 -2.59 3.78
C GLU A 59 -3.40 -2.52 5.17
N GLU A 60 -3.45 -1.32 5.76
CA GLU A 60 -4.06 -1.11 7.05
C GLU A 60 -5.54 -1.50 7.04
N LEU A 61 -6.28 -1.12 5.99
CA LEU A 61 -7.68 -1.52 5.83
C LEU A 61 -7.84 -3.04 5.70
N PHE A 62 -6.92 -3.75 5.05
CA PHE A 62 -6.96 -5.21 5.01
C PHE A 62 -6.57 -5.82 6.36
N ALA A 63 -5.53 -5.31 7.02
CA ALA A 63 -5.08 -5.80 8.31
C ALA A 63 -6.14 -5.69 9.42
N THR A 64 -7.15 -4.83 9.24
CA THR A 64 -8.15 -4.49 10.25
C THR A 64 -9.58 -4.71 9.77
N SER A 65 -10.16 -3.71 9.11
CA SER A 65 -11.59 -3.68 8.83
C SER A 65 -12.05 -4.75 7.83
N ARG A 66 -11.24 -5.03 6.81
CA ARG A 66 -11.64 -5.95 5.75
C ARG A 66 -11.49 -7.42 6.12
N LEU A 67 -10.50 -7.78 6.92
CA LEU A 67 -10.33 -9.16 7.38
C LEU A 67 -11.06 -9.42 8.69
N PHE A 68 -11.16 -8.43 9.59
CA PHE A 68 -11.60 -8.66 10.96
C PHE A 68 -12.77 -7.77 11.43
N GLY A 69 -13.25 -6.83 10.63
CA GLY A 69 -14.27 -5.87 11.03
C GLY A 69 -13.81 -4.88 12.12
N GLN A 70 -12.50 -4.72 12.30
CA GLN A 70 -11.91 -3.86 13.33
C GLN A 70 -11.68 -2.44 12.80
N GLU A 71 -11.60 -1.48 13.70
CA GLU A 71 -11.26 -0.10 13.38
C GLU A 71 -9.80 -0.01 12.90
N PRO A 72 -9.53 0.68 11.78
CA PRO A 72 -8.17 0.84 11.29
C PRO A 72 -7.35 1.82 12.15
N GLY A 73 -6.05 1.62 12.19
CA GLY A 73 -5.06 2.61 12.59
C GLY A 73 -5.03 3.80 11.60
N LEU A 74 -3.95 4.42 11.31
CA LEU A 74 -3.78 5.46 10.26
C LEU A 74 -5.03 6.36 9.99
N ARG A 75 -5.91 6.54 11.00
CA ARG A 75 -7.22 7.23 10.89
C ARG A 75 -7.15 8.58 10.16
N PRO A 76 -6.14 9.44 10.41
CA PRO A 76 -6.06 10.73 9.74
C PRO A 76 -5.88 10.63 8.22
N PHE A 77 -5.44 9.46 7.72
CA PHE A 77 -5.10 9.26 6.31
C PHE A 77 -6.14 8.44 5.55
N ILE A 78 -7.02 7.69 6.24
CA ILE A 78 -7.93 6.74 5.59
C ILE A 78 -8.78 7.43 4.50
N GLU A 79 -9.53 8.47 4.86
CA GLU A 79 -10.45 9.11 3.91
C GLU A 79 -9.73 9.80 2.74
N ARG A 80 -8.53 10.31 2.97
CA ARG A 80 -7.74 11.03 1.96
C ARG A 80 -7.05 10.10 0.97
N PHE A 81 -6.69 8.89 1.40
CA PHE A 81 -5.84 7.98 0.61
C PHE A 81 -6.44 6.61 0.33
N ARG A 82 -7.69 6.34 0.77
CA ARG A 82 -8.38 5.10 0.40
C ARG A 82 -8.71 5.05 -1.10
N GLY A 83 -8.98 3.84 -1.61
CA GLY A 83 -9.42 3.66 -3.00
C GLY A 83 -10.67 4.49 -3.32
N GLY A 84 -10.64 5.22 -4.43
CA GLY A 84 -11.69 6.11 -4.87
C GLY A 84 -11.60 7.54 -4.32
N SER A 85 -10.64 7.86 -3.44
CA SER A 85 -10.41 9.24 -3.00
C SER A 85 -9.74 10.07 -4.10
N THR A 86 -9.98 11.39 -4.07
CA THR A 86 -9.31 12.34 -4.96
C THR A 86 -8.01 12.83 -4.31
N PRO A 87 -6.86 12.73 -4.99
CA PRO A 87 -5.61 13.28 -4.47
C PRO A 87 -5.71 14.77 -4.21
N ASP A 88 -5.47 15.20 -2.97
CA ASP A 88 -5.44 16.61 -2.54
C ASP A 88 -4.02 17.21 -2.57
N ASP A 89 -3.88 18.47 -2.17
CA ASP A 89 -2.61 19.20 -2.18
C ASP A 89 -1.94 19.28 -0.78
N GLU A 90 -2.50 18.60 0.23
CA GLU A 90 -1.85 18.40 1.52
C GLU A 90 -0.89 17.21 1.43
N ILE A 91 0.35 17.47 1.04
CA ILE A 91 1.33 16.45 0.73
C ILE A 91 1.97 15.93 2.03
N PRO A 92 1.80 14.64 2.38
CA PRO A 92 2.52 14.04 3.49
C PRO A 92 4.03 14.13 3.28
N ASP A 93 4.77 14.39 4.35
CA ASP A 93 6.22 14.39 4.31
C ASP A 93 6.82 12.97 4.27
N PHE A 94 8.15 12.88 4.11
CA PHE A 94 8.85 11.59 4.02
C PHE A 94 8.76 10.78 5.31
N VAL A 95 8.70 11.43 6.47
CA VAL A 95 8.59 10.77 7.77
C VAL A 95 7.22 10.08 7.86
N ALA A 96 6.14 10.84 7.62
CA ALA A 96 4.78 10.30 7.65
C ALA A 96 4.58 9.16 6.64
N LEU A 97 5.15 9.27 5.43
CA LEU A 97 5.08 8.23 4.40
C LEU A 97 5.80 6.95 4.86
N ARG A 98 7.03 7.09 5.38
CA ARG A 98 7.84 5.95 5.84
C ARG A 98 7.17 5.24 7.01
N GLU A 99 6.80 5.98 8.04
CA GLU A 99 6.12 5.42 9.22
C GLU A 99 4.82 4.71 8.86
N SER A 100 3.99 5.32 8.00
CA SER A 100 2.73 4.70 7.56
C SER A 100 2.97 3.39 6.79
N LEU A 101 3.96 3.36 5.90
CA LEU A 101 4.34 2.16 5.16
C LEU A 101 4.88 1.05 6.09
N GLU A 102 5.69 1.39 7.08
CA GLU A 102 6.26 0.43 8.02
C GLU A 102 5.21 -0.14 8.98
N VAL A 103 4.39 0.74 9.57
CA VAL A 103 3.33 0.36 10.50
C VAL A 103 2.29 -0.52 9.83
N SER A 104 1.77 -0.11 8.66
CA SER A 104 0.75 -0.89 7.95
C SER A 104 1.25 -2.28 7.56
N ARG A 105 2.50 -2.41 7.08
CA ARG A 105 3.09 -3.70 6.74
C ARG A 105 3.28 -4.58 7.97
N SER A 106 3.80 -4.02 9.06
CA SER A 106 3.95 -4.75 10.32
C SER A 106 2.61 -5.27 10.82
N HIS A 107 1.58 -4.42 10.78
CA HIS A 107 0.24 -4.79 11.19
C HIS A 107 -0.36 -5.88 10.29
N LEU A 108 -0.24 -5.75 8.96
CA LEU A 108 -0.71 -6.75 8.02
C LEU A 108 -0.02 -8.10 8.23
N LEU A 109 1.29 -8.14 8.38
CA LEU A 109 2.02 -9.39 8.61
C LEU A 109 1.57 -10.06 9.91
N LYS A 110 1.38 -9.28 10.99
CA LYS A 110 0.88 -9.79 12.25
C LYS A 110 -0.54 -10.34 12.13
N SER A 111 -1.42 -9.65 11.40
CA SER A 111 -2.81 -10.09 11.23
C SER A 111 -2.93 -11.41 10.46
N ILE A 112 -1.98 -11.72 9.58
CA ILE A 112 -1.94 -12.97 8.80
C ILE A 112 -1.35 -14.16 9.61
N GLU A 113 -0.73 -13.94 10.76
CA GLU A 113 -0.12 -15.01 11.55
C GLU A 113 -1.13 -16.05 12.05
N ILE A 114 -2.38 -15.68 12.23
CA ILE A 114 -3.42 -16.58 12.72
C ILE A 114 -3.90 -17.59 11.67
N PHE A 115 -3.61 -17.36 10.38
CA PHE A 115 -4.07 -18.21 9.29
C PHE A 115 -3.02 -19.25 8.88
N ASN A 116 -3.50 -20.34 8.29
CA ASN A 116 -2.69 -21.38 7.65
C ASN A 116 -3.22 -21.66 6.23
N ASP A 117 -2.58 -22.57 5.47
CA ASP A 117 -2.93 -22.80 4.07
C ASP A 117 -4.34 -23.37 3.89
N GLU A 118 -4.91 -24.02 4.90
CA GLU A 118 -6.28 -24.55 4.88
C GLU A 118 -7.32 -23.42 4.89
N ASP A 119 -6.98 -22.26 5.47
CA ASP A 119 -7.86 -21.09 5.55
C ASP A 119 -7.92 -20.27 4.23
N LEU A 120 -7.04 -20.56 3.27
CA LEU A 120 -6.92 -19.76 2.06
C LEU A 120 -8.19 -19.67 1.21
N ASN A 121 -9.07 -20.65 1.32
CA ASN A 121 -10.34 -20.66 0.59
C ASN A 121 -11.51 -20.03 1.37
N MET A 122 -11.31 -19.67 2.65
CA MET A 122 -12.33 -18.95 3.41
C MET A 122 -12.59 -17.57 2.83
N ILE A 123 -13.83 -17.10 2.94
CA ILE A 123 -14.21 -15.73 2.61
C ILE A 123 -14.40 -14.99 3.94
N PRO A 124 -13.59 -13.95 4.25
CA PRO A 124 -13.76 -13.19 5.48
C PRO A 124 -15.12 -12.48 5.51
N ASP A 125 -15.84 -12.59 6.65
CA ASP A 125 -17.18 -12.02 6.80
C ASP A 125 -17.29 -10.53 6.44
N PRO A 126 -16.36 -9.64 6.81
CA PRO A 126 -16.48 -8.23 6.50
C PRO A 126 -16.45 -7.89 4.99
N ILE A 127 -15.98 -8.81 4.16
CA ILE A 127 -15.90 -8.63 2.70
C ILE A 127 -16.65 -9.72 1.92
N LYS A 128 -17.57 -10.42 2.59
CA LYS A 128 -18.32 -11.53 1.95
C LYS A 128 -19.05 -11.10 0.67
N ASP A 129 -19.55 -9.88 0.62
CA ASP A 129 -20.26 -9.34 -0.54
C ASP A 129 -19.35 -9.18 -1.78
N ARG A 130 -18.03 -9.14 -1.58
CA ARG A 130 -17.04 -9.13 -2.67
C ARG A 130 -16.74 -10.54 -3.21
N GLY A 131 -17.08 -11.57 -2.47
CA GLY A 131 -16.74 -12.95 -2.82
C GLY A 131 -15.23 -13.25 -2.80
N TRP A 132 -14.40 -12.42 -2.16
CA TRP A 132 -12.96 -12.60 -2.14
C TRP A 132 -12.54 -13.57 -1.03
N SER A 133 -11.96 -14.70 -1.44
CA SER A 133 -11.29 -15.59 -0.49
C SER A 133 -10.02 -14.94 0.09
N LEU A 134 -9.53 -15.48 1.20
CA LEU A 134 -8.25 -15.06 1.79
C LEU A 134 -7.11 -15.17 0.75
N ARG A 135 -7.09 -16.22 -0.07
CA ARG A 135 -6.16 -16.36 -1.21
C ARG A 135 -6.23 -15.17 -2.15
N THR A 136 -7.44 -14.77 -2.55
CA THR A 136 -7.65 -13.62 -3.43
C THR A 136 -7.14 -12.34 -2.78
N VAL A 137 -7.40 -12.14 -1.49
CA VAL A 137 -6.88 -10.99 -0.73
C VAL A 137 -5.35 -10.96 -0.78
N MET A 138 -4.68 -12.11 -0.53
CA MET A 138 -3.23 -12.18 -0.56
C MET A 138 -2.63 -11.88 -1.94
N GLN A 139 -3.27 -12.36 -3.00
CA GLN A 139 -2.89 -12.07 -4.40
C GLN A 139 -3.06 -10.59 -4.74
N VAL A 140 -4.21 -10.01 -4.36
CA VAL A 140 -4.50 -8.59 -4.59
C VAL A 140 -3.48 -7.70 -3.88
N LEU A 141 -3.11 -8.00 -2.65
CA LEU A 141 -2.11 -7.22 -1.92
C LEU A 141 -0.71 -7.30 -2.56
N ALA A 142 -0.31 -8.47 -3.07
CA ALA A 142 0.95 -8.63 -3.79
C ALA A 142 0.98 -7.79 -5.09
N TRP A 143 -0.12 -7.82 -5.86
CA TRP A 143 -0.27 -7.04 -7.08
C TRP A 143 -0.39 -5.53 -6.80
N HIS A 144 -1.15 -5.13 -5.79
CA HIS A 144 -1.50 -3.73 -5.52
C HIS A 144 -0.27 -2.85 -5.28
N GLU A 145 0.64 -3.28 -4.41
CA GLU A 145 1.87 -2.52 -4.14
C GLU A 145 2.74 -2.41 -5.40
N SER A 146 2.93 -3.51 -6.14
CA SER A 146 3.70 -3.50 -7.39
C SER A 146 3.08 -2.61 -8.45
N HIS A 147 1.75 -2.60 -8.56
CA HIS A 147 1.01 -1.73 -9.48
C HIS A 147 1.27 -0.25 -9.18
N HIS A 148 1.16 0.16 -7.91
CA HIS A 148 1.43 1.54 -7.50
C HIS A 148 2.90 1.92 -7.61
N GLN A 149 3.83 1.00 -7.39
CA GLN A 149 5.25 1.22 -7.68
C GLN A 149 5.50 1.53 -9.16
N GLY A 150 4.84 0.82 -10.06
CA GLY A 150 4.92 1.12 -11.50
C GLY A 150 4.43 2.53 -11.84
N GLN A 151 3.34 2.98 -11.21
CA GLN A 151 2.82 4.34 -11.37
C GLN A 151 3.78 5.40 -10.80
N ILE A 152 4.37 5.15 -9.63
CA ILE A 152 5.38 6.02 -9.03
C ILE A 152 6.59 6.13 -9.96
N HIS A 153 7.09 5.01 -10.44
CA HIS A 153 8.24 4.98 -11.35
C HIS A 153 7.98 5.78 -12.63
N LEU A 154 6.82 5.60 -13.25
CA LEU A 154 6.41 6.37 -14.41
C LEU A 154 6.33 7.88 -14.08
N THR A 155 5.71 8.25 -12.96
CA THR A 155 5.59 9.64 -12.52
C THR A 155 6.97 10.28 -12.32
N LEU A 156 7.90 9.57 -11.70
CA LEU A 156 9.29 10.04 -11.51
C LEU A 156 10.04 10.21 -12.82
N ASN A 157 9.84 9.31 -13.79
CA ASN A 157 10.46 9.44 -15.10
C ASN A 157 9.91 10.65 -15.87
N LEU A 158 8.61 10.89 -15.81
CA LEU A 158 8.00 12.09 -16.38
C LEU A 158 8.48 13.37 -15.68
N TRP A 159 8.61 13.35 -14.35
CA TRP A 159 9.20 14.46 -13.60
C TRP A 159 10.62 14.78 -14.06
N LYS A 160 11.48 13.78 -14.19
CA LYS A 160 12.88 13.97 -14.60
C LYS A 160 13.04 14.51 -16.02
N ASN A 161 12.10 14.21 -16.89
CA ASN A 161 12.14 14.58 -18.32
C ASN A 161 11.20 15.76 -18.65
N ARG A 162 10.63 16.44 -17.62
CA ARG A 162 9.88 17.67 -17.89
C ARG A 162 10.85 18.79 -18.29
N LEU A 163 10.56 19.44 -19.37
CA LEU A 163 11.23 20.65 -19.86
C LEU A 163 10.47 21.89 -19.44
#